data_d5d4f6c6096a1d43886aa307eced4886
#
_entry.id   d5d4f6c6096a1d43886aa307eced4886
#
_cell.length_a   1.000
_cell.length_b   1.000
_cell.length_c   1.000
_cell.angle_alpha   90.00
_cell.angle_beta   90.00
_cell.angle_gamma   90.00
#
_symmetry.space_group_name_H-M   'P 1'
#
loop_
_entity.id
_entity.type
_entity.pdbx_description
1 polymer ?
#
loop_
_entity_poly.entity_id
_entity_poly.type
_entity_poly.pdbx_seq_one_letter_code
_entity_poly.pdbx_strand_id
1 'polypeptide(L)'
;MKTTAFTKFHIANGAKMAEFAGYNMPIEFTGINDEHLTVREKAGVFDVSHMGEIWIKGDKALALLQHITTNDVSKLYDEIGRAHV
;
A
#
# COMPACT_ATOMS: atom_id res chain seq x y z
N MET A 1 9.26 -10.29 14.06
CA MET A 1 8.54 -9.56 12.99
C MET A 1 7.15 -9.17 13.46
N LYS A 2 6.69 -8.03 13.04
CA LYS A 2 5.30 -7.61 13.27
C LYS A 2 4.36 -8.38 12.36
N THR A 3 3.10 -8.46 12.75
CA THR A 3 2.05 -9.10 11.95
C THR A 3 0.96 -8.09 11.59
N THR A 4 0.17 -8.40 10.58
CA THR A 4 -0.99 -7.59 10.20
C THR A 4 -2.28 -8.30 10.62
N ALA A 5 -3.41 -7.61 10.51
CA ALA A 5 -4.71 -8.21 10.78
C ALA A 5 -4.99 -9.41 9.88
N PHE A 6 -4.39 -9.47 8.69
CA PHE A 6 -4.62 -10.52 7.71
C PHE A 6 -3.54 -11.61 7.68
N THR A 7 -2.53 -11.55 8.54
CA THR A 7 -1.42 -12.52 8.52
C THR A 7 -1.91 -13.96 8.57
N LYS A 8 -2.83 -14.27 9.48
CA LYS A 8 -3.38 -15.63 9.60
C LYS A 8 -4.16 -16.04 8.35
N PHE A 9 -4.87 -15.11 7.76
CA PHE A 9 -5.61 -15.34 6.52
C PHE A 9 -4.65 -15.68 5.37
N HIS A 10 -3.57 -14.94 5.22
CA HIS A 10 -2.57 -15.20 4.20
C HIS A 10 -1.95 -16.58 4.34
N ILE A 11 -1.56 -16.94 5.55
CA ILE A 11 -0.98 -18.26 5.84
C ILE A 11 -1.99 -19.38 5.54
N ALA A 12 -3.23 -19.22 5.98
CA ALA A 12 -4.29 -20.20 5.75
C ALA A 12 -4.60 -20.40 4.26
N ASN A 13 -4.37 -19.40 3.44
CA ASN A 13 -4.59 -19.47 1.99
C ASN A 13 -3.33 -19.82 1.19
N GLY A 14 -2.29 -20.32 1.86
CA GLY A 14 -1.11 -20.85 1.18
C GLY A 14 -0.10 -19.82 0.72
N ALA A 15 -0.14 -18.61 1.25
CA ALA A 15 0.82 -17.56 0.88
C ALA A 15 2.24 -17.93 1.28
N LYS A 16 3.19 -17.62 0.41
CA LYS A 16 4.61 -17.64 0.77
C LYS A 16 4.91 -16.36 1.53
N MET A 17 5.26 -16.51 2.80
CA MET A 17 5.48 -15.40 3.71
C MET A 17 6.97 -15.05 3.78
N ALA A 18 7.27 -13.78 3.94
CA ALA A 18 8.63 -13.28 4.20
C ALA A 18 8.60 -11.95 4.94
N GLU A 19 9.75 -11.57 5.47
CA GLU A 19 9.89 -10.26 6.09
C GLU A 19 9.87 -9.17 5.02
N PHE A 20 9.05 -8.15 5.25
CA PHE A 20 8.97 -6.96 4.41
C PHE A 20 8.68 -5.76 5.31
N ALA A 21 9.60 -4.79 5.32
CA ALA A 21 9.49 -3.58 6.14
C ALA A 21 9.23 -3.86 7.63
N GLY A 22 9.80 -4.93 8.16
CA GLY A 22 9.64 -5.33 9.56
C GLY A 22 8.39 -6.16 9.85
N TYR A 23 7.60 -6.48 8.84
CA TYR A 23 6.36 -7.26 8.97
C TYR A 23 6.48 -8.60 8.27
N ASN A 24 5.72 -9.58 8.77
CA ASN A 24 5.55 -10.86 8.09
C ASN A 24 4.46 -10.71 7.02
N MET A 25 4.88 -10.60 5.79
CA MET A 25 3.99 -10.27 4.65
C MET A 25 3.97 -11.38 3.61
N PRO A 26 2.85 -11.54 2.89
CA PRO A 26 2.80 -12.48 1.77
C PRO A 26 3.58 -11.92 0.59
N ILE A 27 4.43 -12.76 0.00
CA ILE A 27 5.14 -12.42 -1.24
C ILE A 27 4.31 -12.85 -2.43
N GLU A 28 3.76 -14.05 -2.37
CA GLU A 28 2.95 -14.64 -3.44
C GLU A 28 2.03 -15.69 -2.87
N PHE A 29 0.99 -16.03 -3.61
CA PHE A 29 0.08 -17.13 -3.32
C PHE A 29 0.23 -18.22 -4.37
N THR A 30 -0.22 -17.97 -5.61
CA THR A 30 -0.16 -18.93 -6.71
C THR A 30 1.09 -18.79 -7.56
N GLY A 31 1.73 -17.64 -7.53
CA GLY A 31 2.91 -17.31 -8.30
C GLY A 31 2.91 -15.88 -8.76
N ILE A 32 4.09 -15.27 -8.79
CA ILE A 32 4.23 -13.83 -9.09
C ILE A 32 3.70 -13.50 -10.47
N ASN A 33 4.02 -14.30 -11.47
CA ASN A 33 3.60 -14.03 -12.85
C ASN A 33 2.08 -14.14 -13.02
N ASP A 34 1.48 -15.19 -12.45
CA ASP A 34 0.03 -15.39 -12.53
C ASP A 34 -0.73 -14.28 -11.82
N GLU A 35 -0.24 -13.87 -10.66
CA GLU A 35 -0.86 -12.80 -9.90
C GLU A 35 -0.71 -11.46 -10.61
N HIS A 36 0.44 -11.20 -11.22
CA HIS A 36 0.65 -10.00 -12.03
C HIS A 36 -0.34 -9.93 -13.19
N LEU A 37 -0.50 -11.03 -13.94
CA LEU A 37 -1.45 -11.10 -15.05
C LEU A 37 -2.90 -10.93 -14.57
N THR A 38 -3.23 -11.49 -13.40
CA THR A 38 -4.56 -11.34 -12.81
C THR A 38 -4.89 -9.89 -12.51
N VAL A 39 -3.93 -9.14 -11.96
CA VAL A 39 -4.11 -7.70 -11.71
C VAL A 39 -4.29 -6.93 -13.02
N ARG A 40 -3.53 -7.30 -14.05
CA ARG A 40 -3.61 -6.62 -15.36
C ARG A 40 -4.89 -6.90 -16.11
N GLU A 41 -5.41 -8.11 -16.03
CA GLU A 41 -6.53 -8.56 -16.86
C GLU A 41 -7.85 -8.64 -16.10
N LYS A 42 -7.82 -8.73 -14.78
CA LYS A 42 -9.01 -8.90 -13.94
C LYS A 42 -8.98 -7.89 -12.80
N ALA A 43 -8.77 -8.35 -11.59
CA ALA A 43 -8.68 -7.51 -10.40
C ALA A 43 -7.73 -8.13 -9.38
N GLY A 44 -7.13 -7.29 -8.53
CA GLY A 44 -6.27 -7.74 -7.46
C GLY A 44 -6.55 -6.99 -6.17
N VAL A 45 -6.31 -7.67 -5.06
CA VAL A 45 -6.41 -7.10 -3.71
C VAL A 45 -5.04 -7.22 -3.05
N PHE A 46 -4.61 -6.14 -2.43
CA PHE A 46 -3.30 -6.06 -1.78
C PHE A 46 -3.45 -5.71 -0.31
N ASP A 47 -2.75 -6.44 0.55
CA ASP A 47 -2.63 -6.07 1.96
C ASP A 47 -1.56 -5.00 2.09
N VAL A 48 -1.96 -3.79 2.43
CA VAL A 48 -1.05 -2.66 2.65
C VAL A 48 -1.01 -2.24 4.12
N SER A 49 -1.38 -3.14 5.02
CA SER A 49 -1.47 -2.86 6.46
C SER A 49 -0.13 -2.47 7.10
N HIS A 50 0.99 -2.75 6.44
CA HIS A 50 2.32 -2.35 6.89
C HIS A 50 2.62 -0.87 6.63
N MET A 51 1.79 -0.20 5.86
CA MET A 51 1.96 1.22 5.53
C MET A 51 1.31 2.10 6.59
N GLY A 52 1.88 3.29 6.78
CA GLY A 52 1.35 4.27 7.71
C GLY A 52 0.46 5.30 7.01
N GLU A 53 -0.42 5.91 7.79
CA GLU A 53 -1.26 7.00 7.33
C GLU A 53 -1.09 8.17 8.30
N ILE A 54 -0.98 9.37 7.75
CA ILE A 54 -0.80 10.59 8.52
C ILE A 54 -1.79 11.64 8.06
N TRP A 55 -2.59 12.16 8.99
CA TRP A 55 -3.47 13.27 8.72
C TRP A 55 -2.73 14.59 8.92
N ILE A 56 -2.82 15.47 7.94
CA ILE A 56 -2.29 16.84 8.01
C ILE A 56 -3.45 17.78 7.80
N LYS A 57 -3.80 18.54 8.84
CA LYS A 57 -4.98 19.41 8.86
C LYS A 57 -4.58 20.84 9.19
N GLY A 58 -5.42 21.78 8.79
CA GLY A 58 -5.29 23.19 9.07
C GLY A 58 -5.17 24.03 7.81
N ASP A 59 -5.26 25.34 7.99
CA ASP A 59 -5.28 26.31 6.87
C ASP A 59 -4.02 26.25 6.00
N LYS A 60 -2.89 25.86 6.60
CA LYS A 60 -1.59 25.80 5.94
C LYS A 60 -1.15 24.39 5.57
N ALA A 61 -2.03 23.40 5.68
CA ALA A 61 -1.69 22.01 5.37
C ALA A 61 -1.23 21.85 3.91
N LEU A 62 -1.97 22.43 2.98
CA LEU A 62 -1.61 22.39 1.55
C LEU A 62 -0.26 23.09 1.31
N ALA A 63 -0.04 24.27 1.88
CA ALA A 63 1.21 24.99 1.71
C ALA A 63 2.41 24.21 2.25
N LEU A 64 2.26 23.53 3.40
CA LEU A 64 3.31 22.68 3.95
C LEU A 64 3.63 21.53 3.00
N LEU A 65 2.62 20.81 2.52
CA LEU A 65 2.82 19.68 1.63
C LEU A 65 3.42 20.09 0.29
N GLN A 66 3.02 21.23 -0.26
CA GLN A 66 3.63 21.79 -1.48
C GLN A 66 5.12 22.09 -1.27
N HIS A 67 5.49 22.52 -0.08
CA HIS A 67 6.87 22.87 0.23
C HIS A 67 7.78 21.65 0.42
N ILE A 68 7.28 20.59 1.07
CA ILE A 68 8.11 19.44 1.47
C ILE A 68 8.03 18.26 0.52
N THR A 69 7.14 18.27 -0.46
CA THR A 69 7.02 17.19 -1.45
C THR A 69 7.33 17.68 -2.85
N THR A 70 7.65 16.74 -3.73
CA THR A 70 7.98 17.04 -5.12
C THR A 70 6.77 17.02 -6.05
N ASN A 71 5.62 16.57 -5.56
CA ASN A 71 4.39 16.52 -6.33
C ASN A 71 3.58 17.80 -6.14
N ASP A 72 2.74 18.11 -7.13
CA ASP A 72 1.76 19.18 -7.02
C ASP A 72 0.52 18.67 -6.28
N VAL A 73 0.47 18.92 -4.96
CA VAL A 73 -0.60 18.48 -4.08
C VAL A 73 -1.91 19.20 -4.37
N SER A 74 -1.86 20.40 -4.97
CA SER A 74 -3.05 21.15 -5.31
C SER A 74 -3.96 20.45 -6.33
N LYS A 75 -3.43 19.48 -7.05
CA LYS A 75 -4.19 18.68 -8.02
C LYS A 75 -4.97 17.51 -7.40
N LEU A 76 -4.84 17.30 -6.10
CA LEU A 76 -5.56 16.25 -5.41
C LEU A 76 -6.98 16.67 -5.07
N TYR A 77 -7.89 15.72 -5.11
CA TYR A 77 -9.25 15.85 -4.62
C TYR A 77 -9.70 14.51 -4.05
N ASP A 78 -10.88 14.47 -3.46
CA ASP A 78 -11.40 13.24 -2.86
C ASP A 78 -11.33 12.08 -3.86
N GLU A 79 -10.91 10.91 -3.39
CA GLU A 79 -10.76 9.67 -4.17
C GLU A 79 -9.62 9.68 -5.19
N ILE A 80 -8.87 10.77 -5.29
CA ILE A 80 -7.67 10.84 -6.13
C ILE A 80 -6.44 11.00 -5.23
N GLY A 81 -5.43 10.18 -5.49
CA GLY A 81 -4.15 10.24 -4.82
C GLY A 81 -3.00 10.54 -5.76
N ARG A 82 -1.84 10.81 -5.17
CA ARG A 82 -0.57 10.95 -5.88
C ARG A 82 0.43 9.94 -5.33
N ALA A 83 0.97 9.14 -6.21
CA ALA A 83 2.07 8.25 -5.85
C ALA A 83 3.39 8.99 -6.01
N HIS A 84 4.29 8.78 -5.06
CA HIS A 84 5.67 9.20 -5.18
C HIS A 84 6.43 8.11 -5.92
N VAL A 85 6.93 8.44 -7.08
CA VAL A 85 7.63 7.49 -7.96
C VAL A 85 9.10 7.89 -8.07
#